data_6b28ba9de7185904e17fea5cde938ed0
#
_entry.id   6b28ba9de7185904e17fea5cde938ed0
#
_cell.length_a   1.000
_cell.length_b   1.000
_cell.length_c   1.000
_cell.angle_alpha   90.00
_cell.angle_beta   90.00
_cell.angle_gamma   90.00
#
_symmetry.space_group_name_H-M   'P 1'
#
loop_
_entity.id
_entity.type
_entity.pdbx_description
1 polymer ?
#
loop_
_entity_poly.entity_id
_entity_poly.type
_entity_poly.pdbx_seq_one_letter_code
_entity_poly.pdbx_strand_id
1 'polypeptide(L)'
;RKTIRVVQYDGSSRAGGNEIQAGSRGYAGGFSGLQDYLHARLPSAEIVESGLRRHQQVYPQRAIRELVANMLIHQDLSVGGSGPMVEIFSNRIEFTNPGVPLIDVRRFIGQRPPSRNEALALFMTRVGISEERGSGWEKIAAEVELHQLPAPRITVESDHTKVTLFAPRPFSEMSKTERSEAVYLHTVLRFVSSEATTNTSIRARFGIAEQNSAQASRLLTDAMDAGLILIEDVSVGTRLRRYVPFWSVAEVA
;
A
#
# COMPACT_ATOMS: atom_id res chain seq x y z
N ARG A 1 -15.22 16.03 -18.22
CA ARG A 1 -14.68 16.56 -16.95
C ARG A 1 -14.18 15.40 -16.11
N LYS A 2 -12.90 15.40 -15.74
CA LYS A 2 -12.33 14.38 -14.87
C LYS A 2 -12.74 14.65 -13.44
N THR A 3 -13.59 13.80 -12.89
CA THR A 3 -14.18 13.91 -11.57
C THR A 3 -13.84 12.64 -10.79
N ILE A 4 -13.48 12.77 -9.51
CA ILE A 4 -13.28 11.61 -8.64
C ILE A 4 -14.65 10.98 -8.39
N ARG A 5 -14.76 9.68 -8.55
CA ARG A 5 -15.94 8.91 -8.16
C ARG A 5 -15.59 8.04 -6.95
N VAL A 6 -16.50 7.98 -6.00
CA VAL A 6 -16.45 7.02 -4.90
C VAL A 6 -17.65 6.12 -5.04
N VAL A 7 -17.42 4.82 -5.04
CA VAL A 7 -18.46 3.79 -5.12
C VAL A 7 -18.36 2.91 -3.90
N GLN A 8 -19.44 2.76 -3.16
CA GLN A 8 -19.51 1.85 -2.02
C GLN A 8 -20.42 0.68 -2.36
N TYR A 9 -19.96 -0.53 -2.10
CA TYR A 9 -20.70 -1.78 -2.33
C TYR A 9 -21.09 -2.43 -1.00
N ASP A 10 -22.26 -3.09 -0.99
CA ASP A 10 -22.79 -3.79 0.21
C ASP A 10 -22.08 -5.12 0.52
N GLY A 11 -21.02 -5.45 -0.18
CA GLY A 11 -20.32 -6.72 0.00
C GLY A 11 -18.90 -6.70 -0.55
N SER A 12 -18.36 -7.88 -0.82
CA SER A 12 -17.01 -8.06 -1.38
C SER A 12 -16.98 -8.07 -2.91
N SER A 13 -18.13 -7.92 -3.59
CA SER A 13 -18.23 -7.92 -5.05
C SER A 13 -18.99 -6.71 -5.57
N ARG A 14 -18.79 -6.41 -6.86
CA ARG A 14 -19.51 -5.33 -7.57
C ARG A 14 -20.97 -5.70 -7.90
N ALA A 15 -21.38 -6.93 -7.66
CA ALA A 15 -22.75 -7.41 -7.96
C ALA A 15 -23.78 -7.00 -6.90
N GLY A 16 -23.34 -6.49 -5.73
CA GLY A 16 -24.22 -5.97 -4.69
C GLY A 16 -24.76 -4.59 -5.01
N GLY A 17 -25.65 -4.08 -4.13
CA GLY A 17 -26.07 -2.68 -4.16
C GLY A 17 -24.87 -1.73 -4.09
N ASN A 18 -25.00 -0.54 -4.66
CA ASN A 18 -23.96 0.47 -4.60
C ASN A 18 -24.54 1.87 -4.37
N GLU A 19 -23.71 2.71 -3.74
CA GLU A 19 -23.92 4.14 -3.65
C GLU A 19 -22.78 4.85 -4.39
N ILE A 20 -23.10 5.77 -5.30
CA ILE A 20 -22.12 6.48 -6.11
C ILE A 20 -22.15 7.96 -5.74
N GLN A 21 -20.98 8.49 -5.35
CA GLN A 21 -20.75 9.91 -5.12
C GLN A 21 -19.72 10.45 -6.12
N ALA A 22 -20.04 11.56 -6.76
CA ALA A 22 -19.10 12.25 -7.65
C ALA A 22 -18.69 13.61 -7.08
N GLY A 23 -17.38 13.87 -7.09
CA GLY A 23 -16.81 15.16 -6.65
C GLY A 23 -17.18 16.29 -7.61
N SER A 24 -17.39 17.51 -7.10
CA SER A 24 -17.75 18.69 -7.90
C SER A 24 -16.76 19.84 -7.83
N ARG A 25 -15.87 19.85 -6.83
CA ARG A 25 -14.99 21.01 -6.51
C ARG A 25 -13.59 20.94 -7.13
N GLY A 26 -13.29 19.93 -7.97
CA GLY A 26 -11.96 19.68 -8.49
C GLY A 26 -11.03 19.02 -7.46
N TYR A 27 -9.79 18.69 -7.87
CA TYR A 27 -8.90 17.83 -7.08
C TYR A 27 -8.43 18.48 -5.78
N ALA A 28 -7.87 19.69 -5.86
CA ALA A 28 -7.33 20.36 -4.68
C ALA A 28 -8.44 20.86 -3.75
N GLY A 29 -9.42 21.61 -4.30
CA GLY A 29 -10.51 22.18 -3.51
C GLY A 29 -11.49 21.15 -2.93
N GLY A 30 -11.52 19.95 -3.50
CA GLY A 30 -12.34 18.83 -3.03
C GLY A 30 -11.59 17.81 -2.17
N PHE A 31 -10.27 17.92 -2.03
CA PHE A 31 -9.44 16.89 -1.40
C PHE A 31 -9.82 16.61 0.06
N SER A 32 -9.92 17.67 0.88
CA SER A 32 -10.31 17.51 2.30
C SER A 32 -11.70 16.88 2.42
N GLY A 33 -12.69 17.40 1.70
CA GLY A 33 -14.04 16.82 1.72
C GLY A 33 -14.10 15.37 1.25
N LEU A 34 -13.22 14.97 0.31
CA LEU A 34 -13.09 13.56 -0.09
C LEU A 34 -12.51 12.71 1.05
N GLN A 35 -11.49 13.21 1.76
CA GLN A 35 -10.92 12.50 2.91
C GLN A 35 -11.98 12.30 4.02
N ASP A 36 -12.72 13.36 4.35
CA ASP A 36 -13.80 13.32 5.35
C ASP A 36 -14.89 12.33 4.93
N TYR A 37 -15.26 12.34 3.64
CA TYR A 37 -16.26 11.42 3.09
C TYR A 37 -15.81 9.96 3.15
N LEU A 38 -14.56 9.66 2.77
CA LEU A 38 -13.99 8.34 2.87
C LEU A 38 -13.93 7.90 4.34
N HIS A 39 -13.43 8.77 5.22
CA HIS A 39 -13.33 8.47 6.64
C HIS A 39 -14.67 8.10 7.28
N ALA A 40 -15.74 8.81 6.95
CA ALA A 40 -17.07 8.54 7.46
C ALA A 40 -17.69 7.21 6.97
N ARG A 41 -17.21 6.67 5.84
CA ARG A 41 -17.74 5.45 5.24
C ARG A 41 -16.89 4.20 5.47
N LEU A 42 -15.66 4.39 5.92
CA LEU A 42 -14.77 3.27 6.19
C LEU A 42 -15.10 2.62 7.52
N PRO A 43 -14.97 1.29 7.62
CA PRO A 43 -15.27 0.59 8.85
C PRO A 43 -14.34 1.03 9.96
N SER A 44 -14.92 1.17 11.16
CA SER A 44 -14.20 1.33 12.42
C SER A 44 -14.38 0.08 13.27
N ALA A 45 -13.32 -0.35 13.95
CA ALA A 45 -13.38 -1.39 14.95
C ALA A 45 -13.56 -0.75 16.33
N GLU A 46 -14.42 -1.33 17.16
CA GLU A 46 -14.51 -0.98 18.55
C GLU A 46 -13.40 -1.71 19.32
N ILE A 47 -12.52 -0.96 19.96
CA ILE A 47 -11.50 -1.49 20.87
C ILE A 47 -11.78 -1.05 22.29
N VAL A 48 -11.52 -1.92 23.26
CA VAL A 48 -11.59 -1.59 24.67
C VAL A 48 -10.17 -1.41 25.19
N GLU A 49 -9.81 -0.18 25.51
CA GLU A 49 -8.51 0.17 26.06
C GLU A 49 -8.70 0.84 27.42
N SER A 50 -8.06 0.30 28.45
CA SER A 50 -8.18 0.81 29.82
C SER A 50 -9.63 0.94 30.33
N GLY A 51 -10.51 0.02 29.91
CA GLY A 51 -11.93 0.02 30.27
C GLY A 51 -12.81 1.02 29.51
N LEU A 52 -12.24 1.78 28.58
CA LEU A 52 -12.97 2.71 27.71
C LEU A 52 -13.12 2.13 26.30
N ARG A 53 -14.31 2.27 25.74
CA ARG A 53 -14.57 1.92 24.34
C ARG A 53 -14.07 3.04 23.44
N ARG A 54 -13.22 2.69 22.48
CA ARG A 54 -12.72 3.60 21.42
C ARG A 54 -13.04 3.02 20.05
N HIS A 55 -13.43 3.88 19.14
CA HIS A 55 -13.53 3.53 17.74
C HIS A 55 -12.17 3.78 17.06
N GLN A 56 -11.55 2.73 16.58
CA GLN A 56 -10.31 2.83 15.79
C GLN A 56 -10.64 2.54 14.34
N GLN A 57 -10.16 3.41 13.45
CA GLN A 57 -10.29 3.18 12.02
C GLN A 57 -9.53 1.91 11.62
N VAL A 58 -10.20 1.05 10.87
CA VAL A 58 -9.65 -0.21 10.37
C VAL A 58 -8.52 0.06 9.36
N TYR A 59 -8.65 1.14 8.59
CA TYR A 59 -7.66 1.54 7.59
C TYR A 59 -6.91 2.78 8.05
N PRO A 60 -5.55 2.81 7.90
CA PRO A 60 -4.74 3.95 8.28
C PRO A 60 -5.08 5.18 7.43
N GLN A 61 -5.49 6.27 8.06
CA GLN A 61 -5.85 7.51 7.35
C GLN A 61 -4.70 8.07 6.51
N ARG A 62 -3.46 7.96 7.01
CA ARG A 62 -2.27 8.42 6.28
C ARG A 62 -2.06 7.63 5.00
N ALA A 63 -2.24 6.30 5.02
CA ALA A 63 -2.14 5.48 3.82
C ALA A 63 -3.22 5.84 2.80
N ILE A 64 -4.49 6.02 3.23
CA ILE A 64 -5.58 6.44 2.36
C ILE A 64 -5.29 7.80 1.74
N ARG A 65 -4.83 8.77 2.53
CA ARG A 65 -4.49 10.11 2.05
C ARG A 65 -3.41 10.06 0.97
N GLU A 66 -2.34 9.31 1.18
CA GLU A 66 -1.26 9.14 0.20
C GLU A 66 -1.74 8.39 -1.06
N LEU A 67 -2.56 7.35 -0.92
CA LEU A 67 -3.13 6.62 -2.06
C LEU A 67 -4.03 7.52 -2.91
N VAL A 68 -4.88 8.34 -2.30
CA VAL A 68 -5.71 9.31 -3.01
C VAL A 68 -4.84 10.36 -3.71
N ALA A 69 -3.84 10.92 -3.04
CA ALA A 69 -2.94 11.90 -3.65
C ALA A 69 -2.21 11.29 -4.87
N ASN A 70 -1.65 10.08 -4.72
CA ASN A 70 -0.97 9.37 -5.80
C ASN A 70 -1.90 9.08 -6.97
N MET A 71 -3.12 8.60 -6.72
CA MET A 71 -4.14 8.35 -7.73
C MET A 71 -4.44 9.61 -8.57
N LEU A 72 -4.48 10.79 -7.95
CA LEU A 72 -4.75 12.06 -8.63
C LEU A 72 -3.56 12.58 -9.42
N ILE A 73 -2.36 12.49 -8.85
CA ILE A 73 -1.13 13.06 -9.44
C ILE A 73 -0.63 12.21 -10.59
N HIS A 74 -0.66 10.88 -10.46
CA HIS A 74 -0.05 9.96 -11.42
C HIS A 74 -0.99 9.47 -12.53
N GLN A 75 -2.24 9.97 -12.58
CA GLN A 75 -3.15 9.63 -13.66
C GLN A 75 -2.67 10.13 -15.02
N ASP A 76 -3.07 9.44 -16.08
CA ASP A 76 -2.93 9.93 -17.44
C ASP A 76 -4.14 10.80 -17.80
N LEU A 77 -3.89 12.11 -17.94
CA LEU A 77 -4.94 13.07 -18.26
C LEU A 77 -5.38 13.01 -19.73
N SER A 78 -4.60 12.34 -20.61
CA SER A 78 -4.94 12.16 -22.02
C SER A 78 -5.96 11.04 -22.25
N VAL A 79 -6.05 10.06 -21.34
CA VAL A 79 -7.04 8.97 -21.44
C VAL A 79 -8.44 9.52 -21.25
N GLY A 80 -9.27 9.46 -22.30
CA GLY A 80 -10.67 9.92 -22.30
C GLY A 80 -11.61 8.90 -21.65
N GLY A 81 -12.84 9.36 -21.33
CA GLY A 81 -13.94 8.47 -20.89
C GLY A 81 -13.83 7.92 -19.46
N SER A 82 -12.66 8.01 -18.82
CA SER A 82 -12.42 7.51 -17.46
C SER A 82 -11.78 8.57 -16.58
N GLY A 83 -11.93 8.43 -15.27
CA GLY A 83 -11.33 9.29 -14.26
C GLY A 83 -10.96 8.49 -13.01
N PRO A 84 -10.31 9.14 -12.03
CA PRO A 84 -9.93 8.46 -10.79
C PRO A 84 -11.17 7.98 -10.03
N MET A 85 -11.08 6.78 -9.46
CA MET A 85 -12.19 6.12 -8.77
C MET A 85 -11.69 5.44 -7.49
N VAL A 86 -12.45 5.60 -6.42
CA VAL A 86 -12.28 4.85 -5.18
C VAL A 86 -13.48 3.92 -5.03
N GLU A 87 -13.21 2.63 -4.84
CA GLU A 87 -14.23 1.62 -4.63
C GLU A 87 -14.07 1.00 -3.23
N ILE A 88 -15.12 1.09 -2.42
CA ILE A 88 -15.14 0.59 -1.05
C ILE A 88 -15.94 -0.70 -1.03
N PHE A 89 -15.29 -1.79 -0.59
CA PHE A 89 -15.89 -3.10 -0.37
C PHE A 89 -15.82 -3.47 1.12
N SER A 90 -16.52 -4.49 1.51
CA SER A 90 -16.51 -4.97 2.91
C SER A 90 -15.12 -5.45 3.37
N ASN A 91 -14.26 -5.89 2.45
CA ASN A 91 -12.95 -6.51 2.75
C ASN A 91 -11.74 -5.79 2.13
N ARG A 92 -11.92 -4.68 1.42
CA ARG A 92 -10.85 -3.91 0.77
C ARG A 92 -11.32 -2.56 0.27
N ILE A 93 -10.35 -1.71 -0.07
CA ILE A 93 -10.57 -0.47 -0.81
C ILE A 93 -9.72 -0.55 -2.07
N GLU A 94 -10.28 -0.17 -3.21
CA GLU A 94 -9.57 -0.09 -4.49
C GLU A 94 -9.46 1.38 -4.93
N PHE A 95 -8.25 1.79 -5.31
CA PHE A 95 -7.93 3.12 -5.84
C PHE A 95 -7.51 2.94 -7.29
N THR A 96 -8.29 3.42 -8.22
CA THR A 96 -8.04 3.24 -9.66
C THR A 96 -7.86 4.58 -10.34
N ASN A 97 -6.82 4.70 -11.16
CA ASN A 97 -6.61 5.87 -12.02
C ASN A 97 -6.25 5.44 -13.45
N PRO A 98 -6.64 6.25 -14.46
CA PRO A 98 -6.15 6.08 -15.83
C PRO A 98 -4.63 6.23 -15.90
N GLY A 99 -4.00 5.45 -16.76
CA GLY A 99 -2.56 5.43 -17.01
C GLY A 99 -1.84 4.28 -16.33
N VAL A 100 -0.82 3.76 -17.02
CA VAL A 100 0.09 2.74 -16.50
C VAL A 100 1.24 3.40 -15.73
N PRO A 101 1.85 2.75 -14.74
CA PRO A 101 3.00 3.29 -14.04
C PRO A 101 4.17 3.59 -14.99
N LEU A 102 4.97 4.61 -14.68
CA LEU A 102 6.18 4.97 -15.43
C LEU A 102 7.42 4.20 -14.95
N ILE A 103 7.30 3.48 -13.85
CA ILE A 103 8.33 2.61 -13.27
C ILE A 103 7.72 1.26 -12.91
N ASP A 104 8.58 0.27 -12.67
CA ASP A 104 8.14 -1.02 -12.16
C ASP A 104 7.39 -0.85 -10.83
N VAL A 105 6.21 -1.46 -10.72
CA VAL A 105 5.39 -1.43 -9.50
C VAL A 105 6.10 -1.99 -8.27
N ARG A 106 7.05 -2.89 -8.47
CA ARG A 106 7.88 -3.45 -7.39
C ARG A 106 8.95 -2.48 -6.90
N ARG A 107 9.17 -1.38 -7.62
CA ARG A 107 10.14 -0.33 -7.31
C ARG A 107 9.49 0.96 -6.79
N PHE A 108 8.19 0.97 -6.49
CA PHE A 108 7.48 2.16 -5.97
C PHE A 108 8.07 2.67 -4.64
N ILE A 109 8.69 1.77 -3.86
CA ILE A 109 9.52 2.14 -2.71
C ILE A 109 10.98 2.09 -3.15
N GLY A 110 11.76 3.11 -2.79
CA GLY A 110 13.18 3.21 -3.07
C GLY A 110 13.54 3.76 -4.45
N GLN A 111 12.56 3.99 -5.34
CA GLN A 111 12.79 4.69 -6.60
C GLN A 111 11.88 5.92 -6.69
N ARG A 112 12.48 7.08 -6.98
CA ARG A 112 11.72 8.31 -7.19
C ARG A 112 11.05 8.25 -8.57
N PRO A 113 9.73 8.10 -8.68
CA PRO A 113 9.09 8.04 -9.99
C PRO A 113 9.09 9.43 -10.63
N PRO A 114 9.29 9.52 -11.95
CA PRO A 114 9.00 10.74 -12.68
C PRO A 114 7.49 11.04 -12.58
N SER A 115 7.14 12.31 -12.49
CA SER A 115 5.73 12.70 -12.50
C SER A 115 5.27 12.90 -13.95
N ARG A 116 4.16 12.23 -14.32
CA ARG A 116 3.50 12.49 -15.62
C ARG A 116 2.88 13.88 -15.67
N ASN A 117 2.47 14.41 -14.52
CA ASN A 117 1.78 15.68 -14.36
C ASN A 117 2.57 16.61 -13.42
N GLU A 118 3.76 17.06 -13.85
CA GLU A 118 4.66 17.87 -12.99
C GLU A 118 4.00 19.14 -12.44
N ALA A 119 3.29 19.87 -13.28
CA ALA A 119 2.58 21.07 -12.85
C ALA A 119 1.49 20.78 -11.81
N LEU A 120 0.76 19.67 -11.97
CA LEU A 120 -0.24 19.24 -10.99
C LEU A 120 0.44 18.78 -9.70
N ALA A 121 1.51 18.00 -9.79
CA ALA A 121 2.26 17.54 -8.62
C ALA A 121 2.79 18.73 -7.80
N LEU A 122 3.43 19.69 -8.46
CA LEU A 122 3.93 20.92 -7.82
C LEU A 122 2.80 21.73 -7.18
N PHE A 123 1.67 21.89 -7.86
CA PHE A 123 0.50 22.57 -7.30
C PHE A 123 -0.04 21.86 -6.06
N MET A 124 -0.20 20.52 -6.13
CA MET A 124 -0.69 19.72 -5.01
C MET A 124 0.26 19.77 -3.80
N THR A 125 1.56 19.85 -4.04
CA THR A 125 2.56 20.08 -2.98
C THR A 125 2.42 21.47 -2.34
N ARG A 126 2.29 22.52 -3.15
CA ARG A 126 2.14 23.89 -2.64
C ARG A 126 0.89 24.10 -1.79
N VAL A 127 -0.18 23.36 -2.07
CA VAL A 127 -1.41 23.40 -1.26
C VAL A 127 -1.42 22.35 -0.13
N GLY A 128 -0.29 21.67 0.13
CA GLY A 128 -0.12 20.74 1.26
C GLY A 128 -0.80 19.37 1.08
N ILE A 129 -1.16 18.98 -0.14
CA ILE A 129 -1.80 17.68 -0.42
C ILE A 129 -0.76 16.59 -0.60
N SER A 130 0.35 16.84 -1.27
CA SER A 130 1.46 15.91 -1.47
C SER A 130 2.78 16.49 -0.95
N GLU A 131 3.82 15.67 -0.92
CA GLU A 131 5.17 16.08 -0.55
C GLU A 131 6.14 15.90 -1.73
N GLU A 132 7.17 16.76 -1.81
CA GLU A 132 8.16 16.72 -2.89
C GLU A 132 9.10 15.52 -2.82
N ARG A 133 9.20 14.86 -1.66
CA ARG A 133 10.26 13.87 -1.38
C ARG A 133 10.07 12.50 -2.03
N GLY A 134 8.94 12.22 -2.67
CA GLY A 134 8.67 10.90 -3.28
C GLY A 134 8.49 9.76 -2.26
N SER A 135 8.32 10.07 -0.97
CA SER A 135 8.22 9.09 0.13
C SER A 135 6.78 8.57 0.37
N GLY A 136 5.84 8.83 -0.53
CA GLY A 136 4.44 8.45 -0.35
C GLY A 136 4.25 6.94 -0.15
N TRP A 137 4.93 6.12 -0.95
CA TRP A 137 4.86 4.65 -0.83
C TRP A 137 5.56 4.11 0.41
N GLU A 138 6.64 4.74 0.87
CA GLU A 138 7.28 4.39 2.15
C GLU A 138 6.32 4.62 3.32
N LYS A 139 5.57 5.74 3.30
CA LYS A 139 4.54 6.01 4.31
C LYS A 139 3.40 5.02 4.26
N ILE A 140 2.90 4.68 3.05
CA ILE A 140 1.87 3.66 2.89
C ILE A 140 2.35 2.33 3.48
N ALA A 141 3.57 1.90 3.15
CA ALA A 141 4.16 0.67 3.65
C ALA A 141 4.30 0.66 5.18
N ALA A 142 4.82 1.74 5.74
CA ALA A 142 4.98 1.88 7.20
C ALA A 142 3.63 1.82 7.92
N GLU A 143 2.61 2.49 7.42
CA GLU A 143 1.25 2.46 7.99
C GLU A 143 0.62 1.07 7.88
N VAL A 144 0.80 0.39 6.73
CA VAL A 144 0.34 -0.99 6.53
C VAL A 144 1.00 -1.95 7.52
N GLU A 145 2.30 -1.80 7.77
CA GLU A 145 3.01 -2.61 8.74
C GLU A 145 2.57 -2.33 10.18
N LEU A 146 2.46 -1.06 10.54
CA LEU A 146 2.04 -0.64 11.88
C LEU A 146 0.65 -1.20 12.24
N HIS A 147 -0.26 -1.23 11.26
CA HIS A 147 -1.62 -1.74 11.43
C HIS A 147 -1.75 -3.24 11.11
N GLN A 148 -0.63 -3.93 10.85
CA GLN A 148 -0.56 -5.36 10.52
C GLN A 148 -1.49 -5.78 9.37
N LEU A 149 -1.68 -4.90 8.40
CA LEU A 149 -2.48 -5.18 7.21
C LEU A 149 -1.71 -6.09 6.23
N PRO A 150 -2.40 -6.82 5.35
CA PRO A 150 -1.78 -7.43 4.17
C PRO A 150 -1.12 -6.36 3.29
N ALA A 151 -0.07 -6.72 2.57
CA ALA A 151 0.60 -5.80 1.64
C ALA A 151 -0.39 -5.27 0.59
N PRO A 152 -0.36 -3.98 0.25
CA PRO A 152 -1.17 -3.45 -0.84
C PRO A 152 -0.82 -4.15 -2.14
N ARG A 153 -1.84 -4.44 -2.96
CA ARG A 153 -1.65 -5.03 -4.28
C ARG A 153 -1.77 -3.97 -5.35
N ILE A 154 -0.78 -3.91 -6.23
CA ILE A 154 -0.82 -3.03 -7.39
C ILE A 154 -1.08 -3.89 -8.62
N THR A 155 -2.11 -3.53 -9.38
CA THR A 155 -2.49 -4.21 -10.62
C THR A 155 -2.52 -3.19 -11.75
N VAL A 156 -1.93 -3.55 -12.88
CA VAL A 156 -1.98 -2.78 -14.10
C VAL A 156 -2.92 -3.50 -15.06
N GLU A 157 -4.04 -2.88 -15.39
CA GLU A 157 -5.09 -3.42 -16.25
C GLU A 157 -5.23 -2.53 -17.48
N SER A 158 -4.76 -3.02 -18.63
CA SER A 158 -4.79 -2.26 -19.90
C SER A 158 -4.15 -0.87 -19.77
N ASP A 159 -4.95 0.16 -19.63
CA ASP A 159 -4.55 1.56 -19.52
C ASP A 159 -4.82 2.17 -18.12
N HIS A 160 -5.05 1.33 -17.11
CA HIS A 160 -5.35 1.76 -15.75
C HIS A 160 -4.40 1.14 -14.73
N THR A 161 -4.10 1.91 -13.68
CA THR A 161 -3.44 1.43 -12.47
C THR A 161 -4.45 1.33 -11.35
N LYS A 162 -4.47 0.18 -10.68
CA LYS A 162 -5.32 -0.08 -9.51
C LYS A 162 -4.47 -0.48 -8.31
N VAL A 163 -4.66 0.20 -7.20
CA VAL A 163 -4.08 -0.17 -5.90
C VAL A 163 -5.18 -0.68 -4.99
N THR A 164 -5.00 -1.88 -4.46
CA THR A 164 -5.92 -2.50 -3.51
C THR A 164 -5.31 -2.46 -2.11
N LEU A 165 -5.99 -1.82 -1.17
CA LEU A 165 -5.68 -1.85 0.25
C LEU A 165 -6.65 -2.82 0.93
N PHE A 166 -6.14 -3.90 1.50
CA PHE A 166 -6.93 -4.95 2.12
C PHE A 166 -7.31 -4.61 3.57
N ALA A 167 -8.48 -5.07 4.00
CA ALA A 167 -8.86 -5.03 5.40
C ALA A 167 -7.93 -5.91 6.25
N PRO A 168 -7.80 -5.62 7.55
CA PRO A 168 -7.08 -6.49 8.49
C PRO A 168 -7.61 -7.91 8.41
N ARG A 169 -6.68 -8.86 8.45
CA ARG A 169 -7.01 -10.27 8.61
C ARG A 169 -5.92 -10.95 9.44
N PRO A 170 -6.27 -11.95 10.24
CA PRO A 170 -5.30 -12.72 11.00
C PRO A 170 -4.23 -13.33 10.09
N PHE A 171 -3.00 -13.41 10.58
CA PHE A 171 -1.90 -14.05 9.86
C PHE A 171 -2.25 -15.48 9.38
N SER A 172 -3.01 -16.23 10.18
CA SER A 172 -3.46 -17.58 9.84
C SER A 172 -4.34 -17.65 8.58
N GLU A 173 -5.08 -16.58 8.30
CA GLU A 173 -6.00 -16.46 7.15
C GLU A 173 -5.33 -15.91 5.89
N MET A 174 -4.12 -15.37 6.02
CA MET A 174 -3.35 -14.90 4.87
C MET A 174 -2.87 -16.08 4.02
N SER A 175 -3.06 -15.99 2.72
CA SER A 175 -2.50 -16.95 1.76
C SER A 175 -0.96 -16.92 1.74
N LYS A 176 -0.34 -17.95 1.17
CA LYS A 176 1.13 -17.98 0.99
C LYS A 176 1.61 -16.76 0.22
N THR A 177 0.93 -16.39 -0.86
CA THR A 177 1.27 -15.22 -1.68
C THR A 177 1.18 -13.93 -0.88
N GLU A 178 0.10 -13.71 -0.11
CA GLU A 178 -0.06 -12.51 0.72
C GLU A 178 1.04 -12.38 1.78
N ARG A 179 1.44 -13.50 2.38
CA ARG A 179 2.56 -13.53 3.34
C ARG A 179 3.88 -13.19 2.67
N SER A 180 4.16 -13.75 1.49
CA SER A 180 5.38 -13.47 0.73
C SER A 180 5.44 -12.01 0.27
N GLU A 181 4.33 -11.43 -0.18
CA GLU A 181 4.26 -10.01 -0.53
C GLU A 181 4.45 -9.11 0.70
N ALA A 182 3.94 -9.50 1.88
CA ALA A 182 4.17 -8.75 3.12
C ALA A 182 5.64 -8.85 3.59
N VAL A 183 6.29 -9.99 3.41
CA VAL A 183 7.75 -10.13 3.63
C VAL A 183 8.54 -9.25 2.68
N TYR A 184 8.16 -9.22 1.41
CA TYR A 184 8.79 -8.35 0.40
C TYR A 184 8.66 -6.88 0.78
N LEU A 185 7.45 -6.41 1.09
CA LEU A 185 7.19 -5.02 1.49
C LEU A 185 8.05 -4.63 2.69
N HIS A 186 8.10 -5.48 3.72
CA HIS A 186 8.96 -5.30 4.90
C HIS A 186 10.43 -5.22 4.52
N THR A 187 10.89 -6.11 3.63
CA THR A 187 12.30 -6.12 3.21
C THR A 187 12.65 -4.86 2.44
N VAL A 188 11.79 -4.40 1.54
CA VAL A 188 12.03 -3.16 0.79
C VAL A 188 12.05 -1.95 1.73
N LEU A 189 11.08 -1.82 2.63
CA LEU A 189 11.01 -0.71 3.58
C LEU A 189 12.28 -0.62 4.46
N ARG A 190 12.73 -1.76 4.99
CA ARG A 190 13.97 -1.81 5.77
C ARG A 190 15.20 -1.49 4.94
N PHE A 191 15.28 -2.01 3.73
CA PHE A 191 16.40 -1.77 2.82
C PHE A 191 16.59 -0.28 2.51
N VAL A 192 15.51 0.43 2.17
CA VAL A 192 15.59 1.89 1.90
C VAL A 192 15.86 2.71 3.16
N SER A 193 15.56 2.15 4.33
CA SER A 193 15.91 2.74 5.64
C SER A 193 17.32 2.37 6.13
N SER A 194 18.13 1.69 5.29
CA SER A 194 19.47 1.17 5.65
C SER A 194 19.46 0.19 6.83
N GLU A 195 18.37 -0.55 6.97
CA GLU A 195 18.18 -1.58 7.99
C GLU A 195 18.15 -2.98 7.37
N ALA A 196 18.64 -3.97 8.11
CA ALA A 196 18.67 -5.35 7.63
C ALA A 196 17.35 -6.09 7.90
N THR A 197 16.83 -6.82 6.92
CA THR A 197 15.79 -7.82 7.14
C THR A 197 16.41 -9.11 7.65
N THR A 198 15.87 -9.62 8.75
CA THR A 198 16.34 -10.82 9.44
C THR A 198 15.15 -11.66 9.91
N ASN A 199 15.42 -12.89 10.39
CA ASN A 199 14.38 -13.71 11.06
C ASN A 199 13.72 -12.93 12.21
N THR A 200 14.51 -12.18 13.00
CA THR A 200 13.98 -11.39 14.12
C THR A 200 13.04 -10.28 13.65
N SER A 201 13.41 -9.55 12.60
CA SER A 201 12.53 -8.48 12.08
C SER A 201 11.22 -9.03 11.50
N ILE A 202 11.26 -10.20 10.85
CA ILE A 202 10.06 -10.89 10.35
C ILE A 202 9.17 -11.35 11.51
N ARG A 203 9.78 -11.87 12.59
CA ARG A 203 9.00 -12.22 13.79
C ARG A 203 8.29 -11.01 14.38
N ALA A 204 8.98 -9.90 14.49
CA ALA A 204 8.39 -8.63 14.98
C ALA A 204 7.24 -8.18 14.06
N ARG A 205 7.43 -8.22 12.73
CA ARG A 205 6.40 -7.82 11.74
C ARG A 205 5.11 -8.64 11.85
N PHE A 206 5.21 -9.94 12.12
CA PHE A 206 4.04 -10.84 12.16
C PHE A 206 3.60 -11.26 13.56
N GLY A 207 4.18 -10.69 14.61
CA GLY A 207 3.85 -11.07 16.00
C GLY A 207 4.23 -12.52 16.32
N ILE A 208 5.25 -13.09 15.67
CA ILE A 208 5.70 -14.48 15.86
C ILE A 208 6.59 -14.57 17.10
N ALA A 209 6.20 -15.36 18.08
CA ALA A 209 6.96 -15.58 19.30
C ALA A 209 8.35 -16.21 19.02
N GLU A 210 9.33 -15.97 19.90
CA GLU A 210 10.72 -16.42 19.70
C GLU A 210 10.87 -17.92 19.51
N GLN A 211 10.13 -18.72 20.28
CA GLN A 211 10.12 -20.17 20.17
C GLN A 211 9.61 -20.68 18.82
N ASN A 212 8.91 -19.84 18.05
CA ASN A 212 8.38 -20.16 16.73
C ASN A 212 9.24 -19.60 15.58
N SER A 213 10.55 -19.36 15.81
CA SER A 213 11.49 -18.80 14.83
C SER A 213 11.53 -19.58 13.49
N ALA A 214 11.26 -20.88 13.51
CA ALA A 214 11.12 -21.71 12.31
C ALA A 214 9.98 -21.24 11.39
N GLN A 215 8.92 -20.63 11.92
CA GLN A 215 7.84 -20.07 11.12
C GLN A 215 8.32 -18.85 10.33
N ALA A 216 9.07 -17.95 10.94
CA ALA A 216 9.67 -16.81 10.25
C ALA A 216 10.69 -17.26 9.18
N SER A 217 11.48 -18.31 9.45
CA SER A 217 12.38 -18.89 8.45
C SER A 217 11.64 -19.43 7.23
N ARG A 218 10.49 -20.07 7.42
CA ARG A 218 9.63 -20.54 6.30
C ARG A 218 9.09 -19.38 5.48
N LEU A 219 8.66 -18.29 6.12
CA LEU A 219 8.21 -17.08 5.41
C LEU A 219 9.31 -16.49 4.52
N LEU A 220 10.53 -16.41 5.04
CA LEU A 220 11.70 -15.94 4.27
C LEU A 220 12.00 -16.89 3.09
N THR A 221 11.95 -18.20 3.30
CA THR A 221 12.11 -19.20 2.23
C THR A 221 11.01 -19.03 1.17
N ASP A 222 9.75 -18.93 1.58
CA ASP A 222 8.62 -18.75 0.66
C ASP A 222 8.77 -17.47 -0.19
N ALA A 223 9.27 -16.38 0.40
CA ALA A 223 9.52 -15.14 -0.34
C ALA A 223 10.72 -15.24 -1.28
N MET A 224 11.77 -15.99 -0.93
CA MET A 224 12.89 -16.31 -1.82
C MET A 224 12.44 -17.19 -3.00
N ASP A 225 11.66 -18.25 -2.73
CA ASP A 225 11.12 -19.14 -3.76
C ASP A 225 10.21 -18.39 -4.74
N ALA A 226 9.52 -17.36 -4.26
CA ALA A 226 8.73 -16.45 -5.08
C ALA A 226 9.58 -15.40 -5.85
N GLY A 227 10.91 -15.41 -5.70
CA GLY A 227 11.81 -14.47 -6.37
C GLY A 227 11.69 -13.02 -5.88
N LEU A 228 11.20 -12.80 -4.67
CA LEU A 228 10.92 -11.45 -4.14
C LEU A 228 12.10 -10.87 -3.36
N ILE A 229 12.86 -11.73 -2.67
CA ILE A 229 14.01 -11.37 -1.86
C ILE A 229 15.18 -12.32 -2.11
N LEU A 230 16.38 -11.87 -1.77
CA LEU A 230 17.62 -12.64 -1.86
C LEU A 230 18.36 -12.60 -0.52
N ILE A 231 19.27 -13.56 -0.32
CA ILE A 231 20.25 -13.50 0.76
C ILE A 231 21.31 -12.49 0.36
N GLU A 232 21.60 -11.51 1.22
CA GLU A 232 22.59 -10.46 0.99
C GLU A 232 24.00 -11.03 0.81
N ASP A 233 24.39 -11.96 1.70
CA ASP A 233 25.66 -12.68 1.66
C ASP A 233 25.42 -14.18 1.92
N VAL A 234 25.65 -15.01 0.92
CA VAL A 234 25.47 -16.46 0.99
C VAL A 234 26.55 -17.18 1.79
N SER A 235 27.68 -16.53 2.05
CA SER A 235 28.81 -17.09 2.81
C SER A 235 28.56 -17.14 4.32
N VAL A 236 27.60 -16.33 4.81
CA VAL A 236 27.27 -16.29 6.24
C VAL A 236 26.35 -17.44 6.65
N GLY A 237 26.58 -17.96 7.86
CA GLY A 237 25.74 -19.02 8.44
C GLY A 237 24.28 -18.56 8.60
N THR A 238 23.36 -19.49 8.55
CA THR A 238 21.90 -19.24 8.54
C THR A 238 21.41 -18.31 9.65
N ARG A 239 22.03 -18.35 10.84
CA ARG A 239 21.64 -17.52 11.98
C ARG A 239 21.92 -16.03 11.78
N LEU A 240 22.90 -15.69 10.94
CA LEU A 240 23.36 -14.32 10.68
C LEU A 240 22.86 -13.78 9.34
N ARG A 241 22.09 -14.55 8.60
CA ARG A 241 21.59 -14.16 7.28
C ARG A 241 20.76 -12.88 7.34
N ARG A 242 21.05 -12.02 6.39
CA ARG A 242 20.28 -10.82 6.06
C ARG A 242 19.66 -11.01 4.69
N TYR A 243 18.54 -10.37 4.47
CA TYR A 243 17.78 -10.48 3.22
C TYR A 243 17.56 -9.10 2.63
N VAL A 244 17.63 -9.04 1.31
CA VAL A 244 17.51 -7.81 0.52
C VAL A 244 16.48 -8.02 -0.60
N PRO A 245 15.89 -6.94 -1.16
CA PRO A 245 15.00 -7.07 -2.31
C PRO A 245 15.73 -7.67 -3.52
N PHE A 246 15.05 -8.43 -4.36
CA PHE A 246 15.62 -9.11 -5.51
C PHE A 246 16.39 -8.18 -6.49
N TRP A 247 15.97 -6.94 -6.58
CA TRP A 247 16.54 -5.93 -7.47
C TRP A 247 17.78 -5.22 -6.91
N SER A 248 18.09 -5.36 -5.63
CA SER A 248 19.21 -4.64 -4.98
C SER A 248 20.58 -5.09 -5.49
N VAL A 249 20.71 -6.32 -5.99
CA VAL A 249 21.97 -6.89 -6.49
C VAL A 249 22.29 -6.39 -7.90
N ALA A 250 21.29 -5.92 -8.65
CA ALA A 250 21.50 -5.40 -10.02
C ALA A 250 22.09 -3.97 -10.05
N GLU A 251 22.16 -3.27 -8.92
CA GLU A 251 22.72 -1.91 -8.82
C GLU A 251 24.24 -1.91 -8.50
N VAL A 252 24.84 -3.09 -8.30
CA VAL A 252 26.26 -3.23 -7.92
C VAL A 252 27.14 -3.74 -9.08
N ALA A 253 26.57 -3.95 -10.27
CA ALA A 253 27.27 -4.43 -11.47
C ALA A 253 27.52 -3.33 -12.51
#